data_afc51822eb822769e456c57719152054
#
_entry.id   afc51822eb822769e456c57719152054
#
_cell.length_a   1.000
_cell.length_b   1.000
_cell.length_c   1.000
_cell.angle_alpha   90.00
_cell.angle_beta   90.00
_cell.angle_gamma   90.00
#
_symmetry.space_group_name_H-M   'P 1'
#
loop_
_entity.id
_entity.type
_entity.pdbx_description
1 polymer ?
#
loop_
_entity_poly.entity_id
_entity_poly.type
_entity_poly.pdbx_seq_one_letter_code
_entity_poly.pdbx_strand_id
1 'polypeptide(L)'
;LSANTMAEDVTTMLAGELEFDPPADDYIGVVNVVGTIQEQTQSSVLDTSSGYQHNTTMDYIDNLMDDSDNKGILLYVDSPGGAVYESEELHDKLVEYKETTGRPIWTYMAHYAASGGYMTSVTGDKIYANKNTVTGSIGVIMSGYDMSGLYEKLGIRYVSITSGVNKDSSKLTDEQVAIYQSQVDECYQEFVNI
;
A
#
# COMPACT_ATOMS: atom_id res chain seq x y z
N LEU A 1 3.34 19.89 -33.34
CA LEU A 1 2.41 19.18 -32.44
C LEU A 1 1.00 19.67 -32.75
N SER A 2 0.11 18.79 -33.18
CA SER A 2 -1.26 19.16 -33.52
C SER A 2 -2.08 19.39 -32.24
N ALA A 3 -3.10 20.25 -32.32
CA ALA A 3 -4.01 20.49 -31.17
C ALA A 3 -4.70 19.22 -30.67
N ASN A 4 -4.86 18.20 -31.51
CA ASN A 4 -5.39 16.89 -31.14
C ASN A 4 -4.43 16.10 -30.23
N THR A 5 -3.13 16.09 -30.53
CA THR A 5 -2.12 15.40 -29.72
C THR A 5 -2.03 16.00 -28.30
N MET A 6 -2.14 17.34 -28.19
CA MET A 6 -2.16 18.01 -26.88
C MET A 6 -3.45 17.69 -26.09
N ALA A 7 -4.59 17.53 -26.76
CA ALA A 7 -5.84 17.20 -26.11
C ALA A 7 -5.88 15.74 -25.62
N GLU A 8 -5.29 14.82 -26.37
CA GLU A 8 -5.12 13.42 -25.96
C GLU A 8 -4.15 13.31 -24.77
N ASP A 9 -3.00 13.99 -24.83
CA ASP A 9 -2.03 14.04 -23.72
C ASP A 9 -2.64 14.60 -22.42
N VAL A 10 -3.44 15.66 -22.53
CA VAL A 10 -4.14 16.25 -21.36
C VAL A 10 -5.23 15.34 -20.85
N THR A 11 -5.94 14.63 -21.71
CA THR A 11 -7.00 13.69 -21.30
C THR A 11 -6.40 12.48 -20.57
N THR A 12 -5.30 11.94 -21.05
CA THR A 12 -4.55 10.84 -20.45
C THR A 12 -3.95 11.26 -19.11
N MET A 13 -3.37 12.48 -19.02
CA MET A 13 -2.91 13.05 -17.74
C MET A 13 -4.05 13.25 -16.73
N LEU A 14 -5.24 13.63 -17.20
CA LEU A 14 -6.40 13.84 -16.35
C LEU A 14 -7.08 12.54 -15.90
N ALA A 15 -6.94 11.47 -16.69
CA ALA A 15 -7.44 10.15 -16.35
C ALA A 15 -6.55 9.39 -15.35
N GLY A 16 -5.31 9.88 -15.13
CA GLY A 16 -4.34 9.20 -14.26
C GLY A 16 -3.81 7.89 -14.86
N GLU A 17 -4.14 7.61 -16.11
CA GLU A 17 -3.59 6.47 -16.85
C GLU A 17 -2.19 6.84 -17.32
N LEU A 18 -1.17 6.28 -16.67
CA LEU A 18 0.18 6.31 -17.19
C LEU A 18 0.23 5.36 -18.39
N GLU A 19 0.52 5.88 -19.58
CA GLU A 19 0.76 5.04 -20.75
C GLU A 19 1.98 4.16 -20.47
N PHE A 20 1.80 2.84 -20.53
CA PHE A 20 2.89 1.89 -20.40
C PHE A 20 3.68 1.88 -21.70
N ASP A 21 4.86 2.48 -21.69
CA ASP A 21 5.79 2.56 -22.84
C ASP A 21 7.13 1.88 -22.47
N PRO A 22 7.18 0.54 -22.57
CA PRO A 22 8.38 -0.22 -22.21
C PRO A 22 9.49 -0.05 -23.26
N PRO A 23 10.75 -0.31 -22.87
CA PRO A 23 11.86 -0.40 -23.83
C PRO A 23 11.59 -1.50 -24.89
N ALA A 24 12.16 -1.31 -26.10
CA ALA A 24 12.05 -2.28 -27.19
C ALA A 24 12.95 -3.53 -27.01
N ASP A 25 13.87 -3.51 -26.04
CA ASP A 25 14.80 -4.60 -25.72
C ASP A 25 14.50 -5.16 -24.32
N ASP A 26 15.12 -6.27 -23.97
CA ASP A 26 15.04 -6.88 -22.62
C ASP A 26 15.33 -5.86 -21.51
N TYR A 27 14.45 -5.79 -20.49
CA TYR A 27 14.57 -4.81 -19.41
C TYR A 27 14.16 -5.35 -18.04
N ILE A 28 14.50 -4.59 -17.02
CA ILE A 28 14.05 -4.80 -15.63
C ILE A 28 13.06 -3.68 -15.28
N GLY A 29 11.84 -4.05 -14.89
CA GLY A 29 10.84 -3.11 -14.39
C GLY A 29 11.23 -2.59 -13.00
N VAL A 30 11.02 -1.29 -12.75
CA VAL A 30 11.25 -0.71 -11.42
C VAL A 30 9.91 -0.39 -10.77
N VAL A 31 9.58 -1.13 -9.72
CA VAL A 31 8.38 -0.88 -8.91
C VAL A 31 8.76 -0.05 -7.71
N ASN A 32 8.18 1.15 -7.57
CA ASN A 32 8.48 2.06 -6.49
C ASN A 32 7.40 2.03 -5.41
N VAL A 33 7.78 1.65 -4.19
CA VAL A 33 6.94 1.70 -3.00
C VAL A 33 7.47 2.80 -2.08
N VAL A 34 7.02 4.04 -2.32
CA VAL A 34 7.54 5.24 -1.64
C VAL A 34 6.43 5.93 -0.84
N GLY A 35 6.67 6.13 0.45
CA GLY A 35 5.69 6.72 1.37
C GLY A 35 4.73 5.70 1.97
N THR A 36 3.64 6.18 2.55
CA THR A 36 2.64 5.33 3.23
C THR A 36 1.87 4.50 2.21
N ILE A 37 1.79 3.20 2.44
CA ILE A 37 0.96 2.28 1.65
C ILE A 37 -0.50 2.47 2.08
N GLN A 38 -1.35 2.90 1.16
CA GLN A 38 -2.75 3.22 1.45
C GLN A 38 -3.58 3.22 0.18
N GLU A 39 -4.90 3.19 0.34
CA GLU A 39 -5.82 3.34 -0.77
C GLU A 39 -5.48 4.59 -1.60
N GLN A 40 -5.51 4.43 -2.92
CA GLN A 40 -5.32 5.54 -3.84
C GLN A 40 -6.60 6.38 -3.89
N THR A 41 -6.59 7.51 -3.18
CA THR A 41 -7.65 8.51 -3.35
C THR A 41 -7.49 9.21 -4.69
N GLN A 42 -8.60 9.46 -5.40
CA GLN A 42 -8.53 10.24 -6.64
C GLN A 42 -7.93 11.61 -6.33
N SER A 43 -6.71 11.82 -6.81
CA SER A 43 -6.07 13.12 -6.69
C SER A 43 -6.85 14.14 -7.52
N SER A 44 -7.14 15.30 -6.94
CA SER A 44 -7.61 16.42 -7.74
C SER A 44 -6.51 16.84 -8.70
N VAL A 45 -6.85 17.42 -9.85
CA VAL A 45 -5.90 17.93 -10.87
C VAL A 45 -4.79 18.83 -10.28
N LEU A 46 -4.93 19.26 -9.04
CA LEU A 46 -3.99 20.12 -8.30
C LEU A 46 -3.16 19.34 -7.26
N ASP A 47 -3.43 18.04 -7.07
CA ASP A 47 -2.69 17.23 -6.12
C ASP A 47 -1.44 16.65 -6.77
N THR A 48 -0.30 17.26 -6.51
CA THR A 48 1.03 16.79 -6.93
C THR A 48 1.64 15.84 -5.90
N SER A 49 0.82 15.09 -5.14
CA SER A 49 1.33 14.19 -4.12
C SER A 49 2.22 13.11 -4.76
N SER A 50 3.49 13.12 -4.39
CA SER A 50 4.51 12.16 -4.85
C SER A 50 4.50 10.86 -4.03
N GLY A 51 3.38 10.53 -3.38
CA GLY A 51 3.23 9.36 -2.55
C GLY A 51 2.94 8.08 -3.33
N TYR A 52 2.86 6.97 -2.62
CA TYR A 52 2.51 5.67 -3.17
C TYR A 52 1.12 5.72 -3.85
N GLN A 53 1.04 5.18 -5.05
CA GLN A 53 -0.16 5.13 -5.87
C GLN A 53 -0.55 3.66 -6.08
N HIS A 54 -1.47 3.16 -5.26
CA HIS A 54 -1.75 1.74 -5.17
C HIS A 54 -2.23 1.14 -6.51
N ASN A 55 -3.33 1.64 -7.06
CA ASN A 55 -3.91 1.11 -8.30
C ASN A 55 -2.92 1.21 -9.47
N THR A 56 -2.25 2.35 -9.61
CA THR A 56 -1.21 2.54 -10.65
C THR A 56 -0.06 1.54 -10.50
N THR A 57 0.33 1.21 -9.27
CA THR A 57 1.38 0.22 -9.02
C THR A 57 0.91 -1.18 -9.38
N MET A 58 -0.34 -1.54 -9.05
CA MET A 58 -0.94 -2.83 -9.40
C MET A 58 -1.02 -3.01 -10.91
N ASP A 59 -1.59 -2.01 -11.62
CA ASP A 59 -1.69 -2.02 -13.10
C ASP A 59 -0.31 -2.10 -13.75
N TYR A 60 0.70 -1.41 -13.19
CA TYR A 60 2.07 -1.48 -13.69
C TYR A 60 2.65 -2.89 -13.56
N ILE A 61 2.43 -3.59 -12.44
CA ILE A 61 2.89 -4.97 -12.26
C ILE A 61 2.18 -5.91 -13.25
N ASP A 62 0.87 -5.71 -13.51
CA ASP A 62 0.13 -6.48 -14.52
C ASP A 62 0.73 -6.27 -15.91
N ASN A 63 1.04 -5.04 -16.30
CA ASN A 63 1.72 -4.75 -17.55
C ASN A 63 3.10 -5.40 -17.64
N LEU A 64 3.87 -5.44 -16.54
CA LEU A 64 5.16 -6.15 -16.49
C LEU A 64 4.99 -7.67 -16.63
N MET A 65 3.90 -8.25 -16.10
CA MET A 65 3.61 -9.68 -16.28
C MET A 65 3.34 -10.03 -17.73
N ASP A 66 2.56 -9.23 -18.42
CA ASP A 66 2.13 -9.46 -19.80
C ASP A 66 3.23 -9.19 -20.82
N ASP A 67 4.24 -8.38 -20.48
CA ASP A 67 5.32 -8.03 -21.39
C ASP A 67 6.43 -9.08 -21.39
N SER A 68 6.64 -9.73 -22.54
CA SER A 68 7.67 -10.78 -22.72
C SER A 68 9.11 -10.28 -22.62
N ASP A 69 9.35 -8.98 -22.84
CA ASP A 69 10.68 -8.36 -22.81
C ASP A 69 11.08 -7.92 -21.39
N ASN A 70 10.14 -7.89 -20.47
CA ASN A 70 10.44 -7.77 -19.04
C ASN A 70 11.17 -9.03 -18.56
N LYS A 71 12.29 -8.89 -17.83
CA LYS A 71 13.09 -10.01 -17.30
C LYS A 71 13.13 -10.08 -15.78
N GLY A 72 12.47 -9.16 -15.09
CA GLY A 72 12.40 -9.15 -13.64
C GLY A 72 11.96 -7.80 -13.10
N ILE A 73 11.82 -7.73 -11.79
CA ILE A 73 11.47 -6.50 -11.05
C ILE A 73 12.62 -6.11 -10.12
N LEU A 74 12.96 -4.82 -10.13
CA LEU A 74 13.65 -4.15 -9.03
C LEU A 74 12.60 -3.45 -8.17
N LEU A 75 12.30 -4.03 -7.01
CA LEU A 75 11.39 -3.45 -6.03
C LEU A 75 12.15 -2.44 -5.15
N TYR A 76 11.91 -1.16 -5.37
CA TYR A 76 12.47 -0.09 -4.57
C TYR A 76 11.50 0.27 -3.44
N VAL A 77 11.91 0.11 -2.18
CA VAL A 77 11.07 0.35 -1.01
C VAL A 77 11.64 1.45 -0.14
N ASP A 78 10.89 2.54 0.00
CA ASP A 78 11.14 3.62 0.98
C ASP A 78 9.83 3.95 1.69
N SER A 79 9.34 3.01 2.51
CA SER A 79 8.01 3.03 3.10
C SER A 79 8.01 2.62 4.57
N PRO A 80 7.32 3.37 5.44
CA PRO A 80 7.07 2.96 6.83
C PRO A 80 6.00 1.85 6.94
N GLY A 81 5.42 1.42 5.82
CA GLY A 81 4.23 0.59 5.75
C GLY A 81 2.95 1.41 5.63
N GLY A 82 1.84 0.85 6.06
CA GLY A 82 0.55 1.54 5.94
C GLY A 82 -0.63 0.62 6.25
N ALA A 83 -1.70 0.74 5.46
CA ALA A 83 -2.89 -0.06 5.60
C ALA A 83 -2.61 -1.54 5.28
N VAL A 84 -3.22 -2.42 6.07
CA VAL A 84 -3.01 -3.88 5.96
C VAL A 84 -3.46 -4.37 4.59
N TYR A 85 -4.66 -3.97 4.17
CA TYR A 85 -5.28 -4.41 2.92
C TYR A 85 -4.37 -4.15 1.71
N GLU A 86 -3.94 -2.91 1.50
CA GLU A 86 -3.11 -2.55 0.35
C GLU A 86 -1.70 -3.12 0.43
N SER A 87 -1.18 -3.34 1.64
CA SER A 87 0.13 -3.99 1.83
C SER A 87 0.10 -5.46 1.45
N GLU A 88 -0.97 -6.17 1.82
CA GLU A 88 -1.21 -7.57 1.50
C GLU A 88 -1.50 -7.75 0.00
N GLU A 89 -2.37 -6.90 -0.57
CA GLU A 89 -2.70 -6.95 -1.98
C GLU A 89 -1.46 -6.73 -2.87
N LEU A 90 -0.57 -5.80 -2.49
CA LEU A 90 0.70 -5.60 -3.18
C LEU A 90 1.65 -6.79 -3.01
N HIS A 91 1.74 -7.36 -1.81
CA HIS A 91 2.51 -8.57 -1.56
C HIS A 91 2.05 -9.70 -2.49
N ASP A 92 0.75 -9.99 -2.49
CA ASP A 92 0.16 -11.06 -3.28
C ASP A 92 0.34 -10.85 -4.79
N LYS A 93 0.22 -9.60 -5.26
CA LYS A 93 0.49 -9.24 -6.66
C LYS A 93 1.95 -9.51 -7.05
N LEU A 94 2.90 -9.22 -6.18
CA LEU A 94 4.31 -9.51 -6.42
C LEU A 94 4.60 -11.04 -6.41
N VAL A 95 3.92 -11.78 -5.55
CA VAL A 95 3.97 -13.25 -5.54
C VAL A 95 3.37 -13.81 -6.83
N GLU A 96 2.20 -13.33 -7.25
CA GLU A 96 1.56 -13.67 -8.52
C GLU A 96 2.48 -13.44 -9.72
N TYR A 97 3.17 -12.29 -9.76
CA TYR A 97 4.16 -12.00 -10.78
C TYR A 97 5.26 -13.08 -10.86
N LYS A 98 5.82 -13.48 -9.73
CA LYS A 98 6.86 -14.52 -9.66
C LYS A 98 6.33 -15.87 -10.12
N GLU A 99 5.17 -16.28 -9.63
CA GLU A 99 4.57 -17.59 -9.93
C GLU A 99 4.15 -17.69 -11.39
N THR A 100 3.58 -16.62 -11.95
CA THR A 100 3.09 -16.61 -13.33
C THR A 100 4.22 -16.53 -14.34
N THR A 101 5.22 -15.69 -14.07
CA THR A 101 6.28 -15.40 -15.04
C THR A 101 7.56 -16.22 -14.84
N GLY A 102 7.80 -16.71 -13.63
CA GLY A 102 9.08 -17.32 -13.23
C GLY A 102 10.25 -16.34 -13.17
N ARG A 103 10.00 -15.04 -13.27
CA ARG A 103 11.03 -13.99 -13.30
C ARG A 103 11.38 -13.53 -11.88
N PRO A 104 12.64 -13.13 -11.62
CA PRO A 104 13.08 -12.75 -10.30
C PRO A 104 12.59 -11.35 -9.88
N ILE A 105 12.40 -11.18 -8.57
CA ILE A 105 12.25 -9.89 -7.92
C ILE A 105 13.48 -9.66 -7.04
N TRP A 106 14.15 -8.52 -7.20
CA TRP A 106 15.18 -8.07 -6.28
C TRP A 106 14.70 -6.82 -5.55
N THR A 107 14.79 -6.85 -4.24
CA THR A 107 14.35 -5.74 -3.39
C THR A 107 15.51 -4.88 -2.95
N TYR A 108 15.37 -3.57 -3.06
CA TYR A 108 16.24 -2.59 -2.44
C TYR A 108 15.45 -1.80 -1.38
N MET A 109 15.82 -2.00 -0.11
CA MET A 109 15.30 -1.26 1.02
C MET A 109 16.10 0.04 1.20
N ALA A 110 15.46 1.19 1.01
CA ALA A 110 16.09 2.50 1.10
C ALA A 110 16.16 3.00 2.55
N HIS A 111 15.52 4.13 2.90
CA HIS A 111 15.55 4.66 4.27
C HIS A 111 14.65 3.85 5.21
N TYR A 112 13.45 3.51 4.74
CA TYR A 112 12.46 2.73 5.46
C TYR A 112 11.97 1.56 4.62
N ALA A 113 11.88 0.40 5.24
CA ALA A 113 11.16 -0.76 4.73
C ALA A 113 10.57 -1.48 5.95
N ALA A 114 9.53 -0.88 6.53
CA ALA A 114 8.97 -1.31 7.81
C ALA A 114 7.47 -1.64 7.69
N SER A 115 6.97 -2.52 8.56
CA SER A 115 5.56 -2.95 8.56
C SER A 115 5.12 -3.43 7.17
N GLY A 116 4.05 -2.92 6.55
CA GLY A 116 3.66 -3.24 5.18
C GLY A 116 4.77 -3.09 4.15
N GLY A 117 5.70 -2.13 4.32
CA GLY A 117 6.90 -2.00 3.49
C GLY A 117 7.88 -3.17 3.65
N TYR A 118 7.98 -3.75 4.84
CA TYR A 118 8.73 -4.99 5.06
C TYR A 118 7.99 -6.19 4.44
N MET A 119 6.69 -6.29 4.63
CA MET A 119 5.83 -7.32 4.05
C MET A 119 6.04 -7.43 2.53
N THR A 120 5.98 -6.32 1.81
CA THR A 120 6.23 -6.30 0.36
C THR A 120 7.68 -6.62 0.00
N SER A 121 8.63 -6.19 0.84
CA SER A 121 10.06 -6.40 0.59
C SER A 121 10.50 -7.85 0.63
N VAL A 122 9.83 -8.69 1.44
CA VAL A 122 10.22 -10.12 1.60
C VAL A 122 9.80 -10.98 0.41
N THR A 123 9.05 -10.47 -0.55
CA THR A 123 8.78 -11.14 -1.82
C THR A 123 10.02 -11.27 -2.70
N GLY A 124 11.06 -10.46 -2.44
CA GLY A 124 12.29 -10.44 -3.20
C GLY A 124 13.14 -11.70 -3.04
N ASP A 125 13.63 -12.26 -4.17
CA ASP A 125 14.59 -13.38 -4.16
C ASP A 125 15.96 -12.97 -3.58
N LYS A 126 16.26 -11.67 -3.66
CA LYS A 126 17.40 -11.03 -3.00
C LYS A 126 16.99 -9.69 -2.44
N ILE A 127 17.41 -9.44 -1.22
CA ILE A 127 17.10 -8.21 -0.51
C ILE A 127 18.41 -7.47 -0.20
N TYR A 128 18.47 -6.23 -0.61
CA TYR A 128 19.59 -5.31 -0.33
C TYR A 128 19.10 -4.19 0.56
N ALA A 129 19.88 -3.88 1.58
CA ALA A 129 19.59 -2.79 2.51
C ALA A 129 20.87 -2.04 2.86
N ASN A 130 20.76 -0.74 3.14
CA ASN A 130 21.85 0.01 3.75
C ASN A 130 21.93 -0.32 5.25
N LYS A 131 23.12 -0.24 5.83
CA LYS A 131 23.30 -0.46 7.27
C LYS A 131 22.46 0.46 8.18
N ASN A 132 21.96 1.57 7.65
CA ASN A 132 21.14 2.55 8.35
C ASN A 132 19.65 2.47 7.94
N THR A 133 19.27 1.50 7.11
CA THR A 133 17.87 1.26 6.77
C THR A 133 17.09 0.87 8.02
N VAL A 134 15.97 1.52 8.24
CA VAL A 134 14.99 1.15 9.27
C VAL A 134 14.06 0.10 8.70
N THR A 135 14.08 -1.11 9.27
CA THR A 135 13.31 -2.25 8.76
C THR A 135 12.66 -3.04 9.90
N GLY A 136 11.87 -4.04 9.58
CA GLY A 136 11.13 -4.83 10.55
C GLY A 136 9.76 -4.21 10.86
N SER A 137 9.46 -3.89 12.12
CA SER A 137 8.11 -3.47 12.55
C SER A 137 7.05 -4.49 12.12
N ILE A 138 7.36 -5.79 12.31
CA ILE A 138 6.46 -6.90 12.00
C ILE A 138 5.35 -6.91 13.03
N GLY A 139 4.19 -6.35 12.65
CA GLY A 139 3.07 -6.22 13.57
C GLY A 139 1.92 -5.43 12.97
N VAL A 140 0.77 -5.55 13.62
CA VAL A 140 -0.49 -4.90 13.23
C VAL A 140 -0.98 -4.05 14.40
N ILE A 141 -1.48 -2.87 14.12
CA ILE A 141 -2.02 -1.95 15.10
C ILE A 141 -3.39 -1.42 14.65
N MET A 142 -4.32 -1.40 15.58
CA MET A 142 -5.55 -0.61 15.48
C MET A 142 -5.55 0.39 16.63
N SER A 143 -5.60 1.68 16.32
CA SER A 143 -5.51 2.73 17.34
C SER A 143 -6.52 3.85 17.11
N GLY A 144 -6.94 4.51 18.21
CA GLY A 144 -7.87 5.62 18.19
C GLY A 144 -7.82 6.40 19.49
N TYR A 145 -8.56 7.51 19.54
CA TYR A 145 -8.69 8.32 20.75
C TYR A 145 -10.10 8.18 21.33
N ASP A 146 -10.19 7.83 22.62
CA ASP A 146 -11.43 8.01 23.39
C ASP A 146 -11.52 9.47 23.86
N MET A 147 -12.39 10.25 23.21
CA MET A 147 -12.61 11.66 23.51
C MET A 147 -13.77 11.89 24.50
N SER A 148 -14.40 10.84 25.02
CA SER A 148 -15.60 10.92 25.86
C SER A 148 -15.40 11.81 27.09
N GLY A 149 -14.28 11.65 27.79
CA GLY A 149 -13.96 12.48 28.95
C GLY A 149 -13.69 13.95 28.64
N LEU A 150 -13.21 14.27 27.43
CA LEU A 150 -13.06 15.66 26.97
C LEU A 150 -14.42 16.27 26.66
N TYR A 151 -15.29 15.54 25.96
CA TYR A 151 -16.65 15.99 25.63
C TYR A 151 -17.46 16.29 26.89
N GLU A 152 -17.37 15.42 27.90
CA GLU A 152 -18.01 15.64 29.19
C GLU A 152 -17.56 16.96 29.85
N LYS A 153 -16.24 17.24 29.88
CA LYS A 153 -15.69 18.49 30.45
C LYS A 153 -16.13 19.71 29.68
N LEU A 154 -16.40 19.61 28.40
CA LEU A 154 -16.85 20.71 27.54
C LEU A 154 -18.39 20.83 27.51
N GLY A 155 -19.13 19.97 28.20
CA GLY A 155 -20.58 19.93 28.17
C GLY A 155 -21.17 19.47 26.85
N ILE A 156 -20.37 18.80 26.03
CA ILE A 156 -20.79 18.21 24.75
C ILE A 156 -21.39 16.83 25.01
N ARG A 157 -22.65 16.64 24.62
CA ARG A 157 -23.33 15.36 24.73
C ARG A 157 -23.28 14.62 23.39
N TYR A 158 -22.55 13.52 23.32
CA TYR A 158 -22.64 12.58 22.21
C TYR A 158 -23.90 11.73 22.33
N VAL A 159 -24.68 11.62 21.25
CA VAL A 159 -25.89 10.80 21.18
C VAL A 159 -25.79 9.87 19.99
N SER A 160 -25.86 8.59 20.25
CA SER A 160 -25.86 7.54 19.21
C SER A 160 -27.12 6.70 19.36
N ILE A 161 -27.77 6.42 18.24
CA ILE A 161 -28.93 5.54 18.15
C ILE A 161 -28.57 4.45 17.16
N THR A 162 -28.38 3.22 17.65
CA THR A 162 -27.84 2.12 16.85
C THR A 162 -28.80 0.95 16.80
N SER A 163 -28.73 0.17 15.74
CA SER A 163 -29.49 -1.06 15.56
C SER A 163 -28.84 -2.29 16.21
N GLY A 164 -27.62 -2.17 16.73
CA GLY A 164 -26.85 -3.28 17.34
C GLY A 164 -25.80 -2.79 18.32
N VAL A 165 -25.42 -3.66 19.25
CA VAL A 165 -24.58 -3.35 20.42
C VAL A 165 -23.18 -2.88 20.02
N ASN A 166 -22.64 -3.42 18.90
CA ASN A 166 -21.26 -3.17 18.46
C ASN A 166 -21.19 -2.17 17.29
N LYS A 167 -22.28 -1.43 17.01
CA LYS A 167 -22.31 -0.45 15.90
C LYS A 167 -21.64 0.87 16.23
N ASP A 168 -21.51 1.22 17.49
CA ASP A 168 -20.89 2.46 17.94
C ASP A 168 -19.55 2.15 18.60
N SER A 169 -18.49 2.65 18.00
CA SER A 169 -17.10 2.52 18.46
C SER A 169 -16.53 3.83 19.01
N SER A 170 -17.37 4.81 19.31
CA SER A 170 -16.94 6.11 19.89
C SER A 170 -16.32 5.96 21.28
N LYS A 171 -16.75 4.92 22.00
CA LYS A 171 -16.18 4.44 23.27
C LYS A 171 -16.24 2.92 23.27
N LEU A 172 -15.08 2.29 23.13
CA LEU A 172 -15.01 0.83 23.07
C LEU A 172 -15.40 0.19 24.40
N THR A 173 -16.24 -0.83 24.32
CA THR A 173 -16.49 -1.77 25.40
C THR A 173 -15.41 -2.86 25.42
N ASP A 174 -15.28 -3.58 26.54
CA ASP A 174 -14.34 -4.71 26.65
C ASP A 174 -14.63 -5.80 25.61
N GLU A 175 -15.90 -6.01 25.26
CA GLU A 175 -16.31 -6.93 24.20
C GLU A 175 -15.84 -6.47 22.82
N GLN A 176 -16.00 -5.18 22.50
CA GLN A 176 -15.52 -4.59 21.25
C GLN A 176 -14.00 -4.64 21.17
N VAL A 177 -13.29 -4.35 22.27
CA VAL A 177 -11.83 -4.49 22.34
C VAL A 177 -11.41 -5.92 22.04
N ALA A 178 -12.09 -6.93 22.59
CA ALA A 178 -11.80 -8.34 22.32
C ALA A 178 -12.02 -8.71 20.84
N ILE A 179 -13.08 -8.18 20.22
CA ILE A 179 -13.35 -8.40 18.78
C ILE A 179 -12.22 -7.79 17.93
N TYR A 180 -11.86 -6.53 18.18
CA TYR A 180 -10.77 -5.88 17.43
C TYR A 180 -9.41 -6.53 17.68
N GLN A 181 -9.16 -6.99 18.91
CA GLN A 181 -7.93 -7.74 19.23
C GLN A 181 -7.84 -9.01 18.39
N SER A 182 -8.93 -9.77 18.24
CA SER A 182 -8.89 -10.99 17.43
C SER A 182 -8.61 -10.70 15.95
N GLN A 183 -9.11 -9.59 15.41
CA GLN A 183 -8.79 -9.15 14.04
C GLN A 183 -7.31 -8.77 13.89
N VAL A 184 -6.78 -8.02 14.86
CA VAL A 184 -5.35 -7.65 14.90
C VAL A 184 -4.47 -8.90 14.98
N ASP A 185 -4.86 -9.87 15.81
CA ASP A 185 -4.12 -11.13 15.97
C ASP A 185 -4.15 -11.98 14.69
N GLU A 186 -5.27 -12.02 13.97
CA GLU A 186 -5.42 -12.72 12.69
C GLU A 186 -4.52 -12.10 11.63
N CYS A 187 -4.61 -10.81 11.38
CA CYS A 187 -3.73 -10.10 10.45
C CYS A 187 -2.24 -10.23 10.83
N TYR A 188 -1.92 -10.26 12.13
CA TYR A 188 -0.55 -10.48 12.58
C TYR A 188 -0.05 -11.89 12.25
N GLN A 189 -0.90 -12.92 12.40
CA GLN A 189 -0.53 -14.29 12.01
C GLN A 189 -0.31 -14.41 10.51
N GLU A 190 -1.12 -13.74 9.69
CA GLU A 190 -0.92 -13.66 8.24
C GLU A 190 0.43 -13.04 7.92
N PHE A 191 0.75 -11.90 8.55
CA PHE A 191 2.04 -11.24 8.35
C PHE A 191 3.24 -12.13 8.74
N VAL A 192 3.14 -12.91 9.81
CA VAL A 192 4.23 -13.80 10.28
C VAL A 192 4.39 -15.04 9.38
N ASN A 193 3.35 -15.43 8.65
CA ASN A 193 3.36 -16.60 7.77
C ASN A 193 3.90 -16.31 6.36
N ILE A 194 4.12 -15.05 6.02
CA ILE A 194 4.80 -14.61 4.81
C ILE A 194 6.31 -14.90 4.94
#